data_337f5461d799e80a668f9186278487ea
#
_entry.id   337f5461d799e80a668f9186278487ea
#
_cell.length_a   1.000
_cell.length_b   1.000
_cell.length_c   1.000
_cell.angle_alpha   90.00
_cell.angle_beta   90.00
_cell.angle_gamma   90.00
#
_symmetry.space_group_name_H-M   'P 1'
#
loop_
_entity.id
_entity.type
_entity.pdbx_description
1 polymer ?
#
loop_
_entity_poly.entity_id
_entity_poly.type
_entity_poly.pdbx_seq_one_letter_code
_entity_poly.pdbx_strand_id
1 'polypeptide(L)'
;MNRKFRFHILGLPHTITNSEFSACAYTQKVLKFAKMMTDRGHTVIHYGHEDSDLVCTEHVTVITNKVWEETYGTHDYKSKMFTYDMNDNAYQTFFRNTVLEIERRKEKN
;
A
#
# COMPACT_ATOMS: atom_id res chain seq x y z
N MET A 1 7.83 -5.37 29.41
CA MET A 1 7.36 -6.47 28.57
C MET A 1 7.18 -6.00 27.15
N ASN A 2 7.77 -6.69 26.20
CA ASN A 2 7.73 -6.29 24.79
C ASN A 2 6.68 -7.06 24.04
N ARG A 3 5.49 -6.49 23.97
CA ARG A 3 4.42 -7.08 23.18
C ARG A 3 4.63 -6.76 21.71
N LYS A 4 4.58 -7.76 20.85
CA LYS A 4 4.71 -7.59 19.41
C LYS A 4 3.34 -7.62 18.75
N PHE A 5 3.16 -6.75 17.76
CA PHE A 5 1.94 -6.64 17.01
C PHE A 5 2.15 -7.02 15.56
N ARG A 6 1.07 -7.35 14.90
CA ARG A 6 1.05 -7.63 13.48
C ARG A 6 0.15 -6.58 12.83
N PHE A 7 0.74 -5.75 12.00
CA PHE A 7 0.02 -4.68 11.33
C PHE A 7 -0.22 -5.02 9.87
N HIS A 8 -1.47 -4.87 9.44
CA HIS A 8 -1.85 -4.96 8.04
C HIS A 8 -2.08 -3.54 7.56
N ILE A 9 -1.23 -3.06 6.67
CA ILE A 9 -1.25 -1.67 6.21
C ILE A 9 -1.55 -1.63 4.73
N LEU A 10 -2.53 -0.83 4.34
CA LEU A 10 -2.92 -0.67 2.95
C LEU A 10 -2.35 0.64 2.41
N GLY A 11 -1.75 0.59 1.22
CA GLY A 11 -1.49 1.79 0.44
C GLY A 11 -2.81 2.30 -0.15
N LEU A 12 -2.71 3.22 -1.08
CA LEU A 12 -3.90 3.72 -1.79
C LEU A 12 -3.89 3.18 -3.22
N PRO A 13 -5.07 2.97 -3.81
CA PRO A 13 -5.14 2.42 -5.17
C PRO A 13 -4.45 3.28 -6.21
N HIS A 14 -4.44 4.60 -6.02
CA HIS A 14 -3.91 5.55 -6.99
C HIS A 14 -2.48 6.01 -6.70
N THR A 15 -1.85 5.52 -5.63
CA THR A 15 -0.47 5.87 -5.32
C THR A 15 0.41 4.63 -5.26
N ILE A 16 1.70 4.84 -5.48
CA ILE A 16 2.70 3.82 -5.24
C ILE A 16 3.37 4.19 -3.92
N THR A 17 3.51 3.24 -3.00
CA THR A 17 4.07 3.52 -1.69
C THR A 17 5.59 3.65 -1.78
N ASN A 18 6.04 4.85 -2.17
CA ASN A 18 7.45 5.18 -2.24
C ASN A 18 7.65 6.69 -2.04
N SER A 19 8.91 7.11 -1.94
CA SER A 19 9.23 8.51 -1.64
C SER A 19 8.93 9.48 -2.78
N GLU A 20 8.72 8.99 -3.99
CA GLU A 20 8.40 9.85 -5.14
C GLU A 20 6.99 10.44 -5.06
N PHE A 21 6.10 9.81 -4.31
CA PHE A 21 4.72 10.28 -4.15
C PHE A 21 4.62 11.28 -3.00
N SER A 22 5.45 12.31 -3.06
CA SER A 22 5.58 13.31 -2.00
C SER A 22 4.34 14.18 -1.80
N ALA A 23 3.49 14.29 -2.82
CA ALA A 23 2.24 15.06 -2.71
C ALA A 23 1.16 14.34 -1.91
N CYS A 24 1.32 13.04 -1.67
CA CYS A 24 0.33 12.26 -0.92
C CYS A 24 0.75 12.13 0.54
N ALA A 25 0.07 12.87 1.41
CA ALA A 25 0.38 12.84 2.84
C ALA A 25 0.19 11.45 3.46
N TYR A 26 -0.85 10.73 3.02
CA TYR A 26 -1.09 9.38 3.52
C TYR A 26 0.07 8.44 3.18
N THR A 27 0.54 8.48 1.93
CA THR A 27 1.64 7.64 1.49
C THR A 27 2.90 7.91 2.32
N GLN A 28 3.19 9.19 2.60
CA GLN A 28 4.34 9.56 3.40
C GLN A 28 4.19 9.05 4.85
N LYS A 29 2.99 9.10 5.41
CA LYS A 29 2.73 8.56 6.74
C LYS A 29 2.90 7.05 6.77
N VAL A 30 2.46 6.34 5.74
CA VAL A 30 2.62 4.88 5.65
C VAL A 30 4.10 4.51 5.63
N LEU A 31 4.92 5.22 4.86
CA LEU A 31 6.36 4.97 4.80
C LEU A 31 7.00 5.11 6.19
N LYS A 32 6.67 6.16 6.90
CA LYS A 32 7.23 6.43 8.22
C LYS A 32 6.76 5.43 9.26
N PHE A 33 5.47 5.12 9.26
CA PHE A 33 4.88 4.18 10.21
C PHE A 33 5.45 2.77 10.00
N ALA A 34 5.51 2.32 8.76
CA ALA A 34 6.02 0.99 8.43
C ALA A 34 7.47 0.83 8.91
N LYS A 35 8.30 1.82 8.62
CA LYS A 35 9.70 1.79 9.05
C LYS A 35 9.80 1.77 10.58
N MET A 36 9.06 2.65 11.25
CA MET A 36 9.12 2.74 12.70
C MET A 36 8.72 1.43 13.37
N MET A 37 7.63 0.83 12.92
CA MET A 37 7.14 -0.41 13.52
C MET A 37 8.03 -1.60 13.18
N THR A 38 8.56 -1.66 11.96
CA THR A 38 9.48 -2.72 11.57
C THR A 38 10.77 -2.64 12.39
N ASP A 39 11.31 -1.42 12.57
CA ASP A 39 12.52 -1.20 13.35
C ASP A 39 12.33 -1.59 14.81
N ARG A 40 11.11 -1.52 15.33
CA ARG A 40 10.77 -1.91 16.70
C ARG A 40 10.47 -3.40 16.84
N GLY A 41 10.60 -4.16 15.79
CA GLY A 41 10.43 -5.60 15.80
C GLY A 41 9.00 -6.10 15.66
N HIS A 42 8.06 -5.23 15.29
CA HIS A 42 6.72 -5.66 14.96
C HIS A 42 6.67 -6.23 13.55
N THR A 43 5.66 -7.05 13.28
CA THR A 43 5.41 -7.54 11.93
C THR A 43 4.57 -6.54 11.18
N VAL A 44 5.06 -6.09 10.01
CA VAL A 44 4.36 -5.13 9.17
C VAL A 44 4.15 -5.77 7.80
N ILE A 45 2.89 -5.94 7.41
CA ILE A 45 2.52 -6.49 6.11
C ILE A 45 1.86 -5.35 5.32
N HIS A 46 2.47 -4.98 4.20
CA HIS A 46 1.98 -3.88 3.37
C HIS A 46 1.31 -4.43 2.12
N TYR A 47 0.16 -3.88 1.78
CA TYR A 47 -0.62 -4.25 0.59
C TYR A 47 -0.67 -3.05 -0.34
N GLY A 48 -0.16 -3.20 -1.54
CA GLY A 48 -0.11 -2.07 -2.45
C GLY A 48 0.37 -2.41 -3.84
N HIS A 49 0.82 -1.37 -4.55
CA HIS A 49 1.33 -1.47 -5.92
C HIS A 49 2.63 -2.27 -5.96
N GLU A 50 2.86 -2.98 -7.07
CA GLU A 50 4.04 -3.83 -7.21
C GLU A 50 5.37 -3.07 -7.15
N ASP A 51 5.37 -1.78 -7.48
CA ASP A 51 6.58 -0.95 -7.42
C ASP A 51 6.76 -0.24 -6.07
N SER A 52 6.03 -0.66 -5.04
CA SER A 52 6.19 -0.08 -3.71
C SER A 52 7.58 -0.35 -3.15
N ASP A 53 8.14 0.65 -2.51
CA ASP A 53 9.48 0.58 -1.93
C ASP A 53 9.44 1.16 -0.52
N LEU A 54 9.34 0.29 0.46
CA LEU A 54 9.24 0.71 1.87
C LEU A 54 9.86 -0.35 2.78
N VAL A 55 10.21 0.06 3.97
CA VAL A 55 10.71 -0.87 5.00
C VAL A 55 9.52 -1.55 5.65
N CYS A 56 9.40 -2.87 5.45
CA CYS A 56 8.34 -3.67 6.05
C CYS A 56 8.78 -5.12 6.15
N THR A 57 7.99 -5.95 6.85
CA THR A 57 8.30 -7.37 6.98
C THR A 57 7.94 -8.12 5.70
N GLU A 58 6.77 -7.81 5.14
CA GLU A 58 6.31 -8.43 3.90
C GLU A 58 5.55 -7.40 3.07
N HIS A 59 5.81 -7.35 1.78
CA HIS A 59 5.02 -6.57 0.84
C HIS A 59 4.19 -7.51 -0.02
N VAL A 60 2.90 -7.22 -0.12
CA VAL A 60 1.95 -7.99 -0.91
C VAL A 60 1.45 -7.12 -2.05
N THR A 61 1.72 -7.54 -3.27
CA THR A 61 1.24 -6.84 -4.45
C THR A 61 -0.24 -7.13 -4.66
N VAL A 62 -1.08 -6.10 -4.59
CA VAL A 62 -2.52 -6.23 -4.82
C VAL A 62 -2.98 -5.47 -6.06
N ILE A 63 -2.11 -4.65 -6.64
CA ILE A 63 -2.35 -4.00 -7.91
C ILE A 63 -1.05 -3.95 -8.70
N THR A 64 -1.13 -4.36 -9.97
CA THR A 64 0.04 -4.35 -10.86
C THR A 64 0.17 -3.02 -11.57
N ASN A 65 1.36 -2.75 -12.09
CA ASN A 65 1.59 -1.54 -12.87
C ASN A 65 0.70 -1.49 -14.11
N LYS A 66 0.42 -2.65 -14.69
CA LYS A 66 -0.47 -2.72 -15.86
C LYS A 66 -1.86 -2.19 -15.56
N VAL A 67 -2.48 -2.65 -14.46
CA VAL A 67 -3.80 -2.19 -14.06
C VAL A 67 -3.78 -0.70 -13.71
N TRP A 68 -2.73 -0.27 -13.02
CA TRP A 68 -2.56 1.12 -12.59
C TRP A 68 -2.47 2.05 -13.81
N GLU A 69 -1.65 1.70 -14.80
CA GLU A 69 -1.50 2.50 -16.00
C GLU A 69 -2.76 2.52 -16.87
N GLU A 70 -3.45 1.39 -16.97
CA GLU A 70 -4.71 1.32 -17.72
C GLU A 70 -5.78 2.21 -17.11
N THR A 71 -5.76 2.40 -15.79
CA THR A 71 -6.76 3.20 -15.09
C THR A 71 -6.38 4.68 -15.04
N TYR A 72 -5.13 4.99 -14.72
CA TYR A 72 -4.69 6.35 -14.45
C TYR A 72 -3.84 6.98 -15.55
N GLY A 73 -3.24 6.16 -16.38
CA GLY A 73 -2.52 6.63 -17.56
C GLY A 73 -1.31 7.49 -17.22
N THR A 74 -1.29 8.68 -17.81
CA THR A 74 -0.15 9.59 -17.73
C THR A 74 -0.32 10.72 -16.72
N HIS A 75 -1.32 10.63 -15.83
CA HIS A 75 -1.51 11.65 -14.81
C HIS A 75 -0.27 11.79 -13.92
N ASP A 76 0.07 13.02 -13.56
CA ASP A 76 1.23 13.28 -12.70
C ASP A 76 0.88 13.06 -11.23
N TYR A 77 1.03 11.83 -10.75
CA TYR A 77 0.71 11.47 -9.37
C TYR A 77 1.80 11.86 -8.38
N LYS A 78 3.00 12.11 -8.88
CA LYS A 78 4.15 12.36 -8.01
C LYS A 78 4.12 13.73 -7.40
N SER A 79 3.67 14.72 -8.18
CA SER A 79 3.66 16.11 -7.75
C SER A 79 2.27 16.70 -7.55
N LYS A 80 1.23 16.01 -7.96
CA LYS A 80 -0.15 16.52 -7.89
C LYS A 80 -1.07 15.52 -7.24
N MET A 81 -1.92 16.02 -6.36
CA MET A 81 -3.01 15.23 -5.82
C MET A 81 -4.12 15.13 -6.86
N PHE A 82 -4.84 14.03 -6.83
CA PHE A 82 -6.02 13.89 -7.66
C PHE A 82 -7.08 13.09 -6.90
N THR A 83 -8.33 13.28 -7.30
CA THR A 83 -9.45 12.57 -6.71
C THR A 83 -9.59 11.22 -7.40
N TYR A 84 -9.62 10.17 -6.62
CA TYR A 84 -9.85 8.83 -7.15
C TYR A 84 -11.35 8.54 -7.20
N ASP A 85 -11.73 7.59 -8.07
CA ASP A 85 -13.11 7.16 -8.23
C ASP A 85 -13.23 5.73 -7.67
N MET A 86 -14.09 5.56 -6.69
CA MET A 86 -14.31 4.24 -6.07
C MET A 86 -14.84 3.20 -7.06
N ASN A 87 -15.33 3.64 -8.20
CA ASN A 87 -15.84 2.74 -9.23
C ASN A 87 -14.81 2.42 -10.30
N ASP A 88 -13.61 2.97 -10.24
CA ASP A 88 -12.59 2.66 -11.24
C ASP A 88 -12.02 1.25 -11.03
N ASN A 89 -11.42 0.72 -12.11
CA ASN A 89 -10.91 -0.65 -12.09
C ASN A 89 -9.76 -0.84 -11.09
N ALA A 90 -8.90 0.15 -10.95
CA ALA A 90 -7.79 0.05 -10.03
C ALA A 90 -8.28 0.00 -8.58
N TYR A 91 -9.24 0.83 -8.22
CA TYR A 91 -9.81 0.84 -6.89
C TYR A 91 -10.46 -0.51 -6.56
N GLN A 92 -11.29 -1.01 -7.47
CA GLN A 92 -11.99 -2.29 -7.27
C GLN A 92 -11.02 -3.45 -7.18
N THR A 93 -10.02 -3.49 -8.05
CA THR A 93 -9.01 -4.55 -8.05
C THR A 93 -8.19 -4.51 -6.77
N PHE A 94 -7.77 -3.33 -6.35
CA PHE A 94 -6.97 -3.14 -5.14
C PHE A 94 -7.67 -3.73 -3.91
N PHE A 95 -8.92 -3.31 -3.68
CA PHE A 95 -9.61 -3.74 -2.47
C PHE A 95 -10.06 -5.19 -2.52
N ARG A 96 -10.48 -5.68 -3.68
CA ARG A 96 -10.82 -7.09 -3.82
C ARG A 96 -9.62 -7.98 -3.49
N ASN A 97 -8.46 -7.68 -4.06
CA ASN A 97 -7.26 -8.46 -3.83
C ASN A 97 -6.75 -8.31 -2.41
N THR A 98 -6.86 -7.11 -1.83
CA THR A 98 -6.44 -6.89 -0.45
C THR A 98 -7.25 -7.73 0.52
N VAL A 99 -8.57 -7.78 0.36
CA VAL A 99 -9.42 -8.61 1.22
C VAL A 99 -9.01 -10.07 1.15
N LEU A 100 -8.77 -10.59 -0.05
CA LEU A 100 -8.37 -11.98 -0.24
C LEU A 100 -7.03 -12.27 0.44
N GLU A 101 -6.06 -11.38 0.30
CA GLU A 101 -4.74 -11.59 0.87
C GLU A 101 -4.73 -11.46 2.39
N ILE A 102 -5.54 -10.57 2.95
CA ILE A 102 -5.68 -10.46 4.40
C ILE A 102 -6.32 -11.74 4.96
N GLU A 103 -7.34 -12.26 4.29
CA GLU A 103 -8.00 -13.52 4.72
C GLU A 103 -7.00 -14.67 4.77
N ARG A 104 -6.11 -14.75 3.80
CA ARG A 104 -5.07 -15.80 3.81
C ARG A 104 -4.13 -15.69 4.98
N ARG A 105 -3.85 -14.45 5.43
CA ARG A 105 -2.81 -14.19 6.43
C ARG A 105 -3.32 -14.18 7.85
N LYS A 106 -4.59 -13.86 8.07
CA LYS A 106 -5.10 -13.77 9.44
C LYS A 106 -5.09 -15.12 10.17
N GLU A 107 -5.13 -16.21 9.43
CA GLU A 107 -5.11 -17.54 10.02
C GLU A 107 -3.72 -17.95 10.51
N LYS A 108 -2.71 -17.17 10.18
CA LYS A 108 -1.33 -17.46 10.56
C LYS A 108 -0.92 -16.78 11.87
N ASN A 109 -1.81 -16.11 12.52
CA ASN A 109 -1.51 -15.42 13.78
C ASN A 109 -1.33 -16.38 14.95
#